data_5c7f77cb49ab0eac54098e154d2e850c
#
_entry.id   5c7f77cb49ab0eac54098e154d2e850c
#
_cell.length_a   1.000
_cell.length_b   1.000
_cell.length_c   1.000
_cell.angle_alpha   90.00
_cell.angle_beta   90.00
_cell.angle_gamma   90.00
#
_symmetry.space_group_name_H-M   'P 1'
#
loop_
_entity.id
_entity.type
_entity.pdbx_description
1 polymer ?
#
loop_
_entity_poly.entity_id
_entity_poly.type
_entity_poly.pdbx_seq_one_letter_code
_entity_poly.pdbx_strand_id
1 'polypeptide(L)'
;MMSTRKSPRGGSCGTFLTRMLVLGSLSTCVMAQALDWQELAPMPVGKWEAATVVIDEKFYLLGGYTDGVRSSKRSDIFDPRDRSWQQIQDLPSAITHMNAVLDGRTIWLAGGFKDGYKGHTIAEVWNYDIDQDRYTAGPLLPATRGGGGLALVGRELHYMGGLKADRDTDAADHWVLDLTAWAEGSAHWRKAAPMPAPRNQFSTVTLNGLIYAIGGQLHHDSMQLDQPRVDIYDPMSDSWSSGPELPKGHSHAEGGTFVHEGRIYLVGGHTTPAGGTKSIDADILVLPPGGSWAVVGTLPMPLSSPAATIIAGKLYVAGGSVNGGSVQARMWVTNAPD
;
A
#
# COMPACT_ATOMS: atom_id res chain seq x y z
N MET A 1 94.14 1.96 16.22
CA MET A 1 94.55 1.89 14.82
C MET A 1 93.28 2.05 14.02
N MET A 2 93.00 3.22 13.48
CA MET A 2 93.08 3.54 12.04
C MET A 2 92.25 2.56 11.21
N SER A 3 91.26 2.92 10.48
CA SER A 3 91.07 3.93 9.39
C SER A 3 89.84 3.39 8.64
N THR A 4 88.96 4.03 8.05
CA THR A 4 88.70 5.16 7.20
C THR A 4 87.31 5.09 6.61
N ARG A 5 86.70 6.20 6.56
CA ARG A 5 85.68 6.71 5.68
C ARG A 5 85.33 5.96 4.41
N LYS A 6 84.02 5.90 4.06
CA LYS A 6 83.48 6.43 2.80
C LYS A 6 81.93 6.52 2.83
N SER A 7 81.42 7.73 2.69
CA SER A 7 80.12 8.00 2.09
C SER A 7 80.24 7.98 0.59
N PRO A 8 79.21 7.59 -0.21
CA PRO A 8 78.48 8.62 -0.87
C PRO A 8 77.03 8.28 -1.35
N ARG A 9 76.35 9.35 -1.68
CA ARG A 9 75.29 9.55 -2.71
C ARG A 9 73.92 8.93 -2.43
N GLY A 10 72.88 9.67 -2.09
CA GLY A 10 72.15 10.51 -3.05
C GLY A 10 71.16 9.67 -3.87
N GLY A 11 69.94 9.42 -3.32
CA GLY A 11 68.84 8.78 -4.03
C GLY A 11 67.58 9.59 -3.81
N SER A 12 67.06 10.21 -4.86
CA SER A 12 65.91 11.07 -4.92
C SER A 12 64.64 10.41 -4.40
N CYS A 13 63.99 11.07 -3.46
CA CYS A 13 62.65 10.72 -2.98
C CYS A 13 61.63 11.13 -4.05
N GLY A 14 61.15 10.17 -4.81
CA GLY A 14 60.02 10.38 -5.73
C GLY A 14 58.72 10.36 -4.97
N THR A 15 58.13 11.53 -4.80
CA THR A 15 56.81 11.71 -4.17
C THR A 15 55.73 11.17 -5.13
N PHE A 16 55.20 9.96 -4.86
CA PHE A 16 54.01 9.49 -5.54
C PHE A 16 52.79 10.22 -4.92
N LEU A 17 52.27 11.21 -5.66
CA LEU A 17 50.93 11.78 -5.39
C LEU A 17 49.88 10.77 -5.81
N THR A 18 49.32 10.03 -4.87
CA THR A 18 48.12 9.23 -5.07
C THR A 18 46.93 10.23 -5.15
N ARG A 19 46.43 10.48 -6.35
CA ARG A 19 45.17 11.18 -6.56
C ARG A 19 44.06 10.26 -6.12
N MET A 20 43.49 10.56 -4.92
CA MET A 20 42.25 9.98 -4.45
C MET A 20 41.12 10.61 -5.28
N LEU A 21 40.51 9.85 -6.21
CA LEU A 21 39.26 10.21 -6.85
C LEU A 21 38.15 10.10 -5.79
N VAL A 22 37.72 11.23 -5.26
CA VAL A 22 36.47 11.30 -4.49
C VAL A 22 35.34 11.29 -5.53
N LEU A 23 34.73 10.12 -5.73
CA LEU A 23 33.44 10.00 -6.40
C LEU A 23 32.39 10.65 -5.51
N GLY A 24 32.11 11.92 -5.72
CA GLY A 24 30.98 12.59 -5.12
C GLY A 24 29.71 11.98 -5.69
N SER A 25 28.94 11.28 -4.86
CA SER A 25 27.55 10.94 -5.18
C SER A 25 26.77 12.25 -5.29
N LEU A 26 26.45 12.63 -6.52
CA LEU A 26 25.45 13.67 -6.77
C LEU A 26 24.08 13.13 -6.31
N SER A 27 23.69 13.47 -5.09
CA SER A 27 22.32 13.30 -4.63
C SER A 27 21.47 14.27 -5.46
N THR A 28 20.82 13.76 -6.50
CA THR A 28 19.81 14.53 -7.23
C THR A 28 18.65 14.76 -6.29
N CYS A 29 18.51 15.97 -5.77
CA CYS A 29 17.31 16.41 -5.06
C CYS A 29 16.17 16.41 -6.10
N VAL A 30 15.32 15.37 -6.06
CA VAL A 30 14.09 15.33 -6.86
C VAL A 30 13.18 16.41 -6.27
N MET A 31 13.03 17.52 -6.98
CA MET A 31 12.07 18.57 -6.62
C MET A 31 10.69 18.04 -6.97
N ALA A 32 9.77 18.05 -6.00
CA ALA A 32 8.37 17.68 -6.25
C ALA A 32 7.83 18.49 -7.42
N GLN A 33 7.38 17.80 -8.46
CA GLN A 33 6.84 18.43 -9.66
C GLN A 33 5.46 19.01 -9.36
N ALA A 34 5.19 20.25 -9.79
CA ALA A 34 3.84 20.78 -9.80
C ALA A 34 3.03 19.98 -10.85
N LEU A 35 2.04 19.20 -10.39
CA LEU A 35 1.20 18.39 -11.25
C LEU A 35 0.03 19.24 -11.77
N ASP A 36 -0.27 19.11 -13.07
CA ASP A 36 -1.42 19.76 -13.71
C ASP A 36 -2.65 18.84 -13.57
N TRP A 37 -3.47 19.10 -12.56
CA TRP A 37 -4.66 18.32 -12.24
C TRP A 37 -5.89 18.78 -13.01
N GLN A 38 -6.56 17.85 -13.68
CA GLN A 38 -7.89 18.03 -14.25
C GLN A 38 -8.91 17.33 -13.35
N GLU A 39 -9.94 18.04 -12.91
CA GLU A 39 -11.09 17.43 -12.26
C GLU A 39 -11.99 16.79 -13.31
N LEU A 40 -12.41 15.55 -13.05
CA LEU A 40 -13.33 14.78 -13.87
C LEU A 40 -14.75 14.82 -13.30
N ALA A 41 -15.71 14.27 -14.04
CA ALA A 41 -17.04 14.01 -13.50
C ALA A 41 -16.94 13.18 -12.21
N PRO A 42 -17.69 13.54 -11.15
CA PRO A 42 -17.58 12.85 -9.86
C PRO A 42 -18.05 11.41 -9.95
N MET A 43 -17.62 10.62 -8.96
CA MET A 43 -18.18 9.29 -8.74
C MET A 43 -19.69 9.37 -8.47
N PRO A 44 -20.49 8.37 -8.86
CA PRO A 44 -21.92 8.34 -8.54
C PRO A 44 -22.21 8.38 -7.03
N VAL A 45 -21.33 7.79 -6.23
CA VAL A 45 -21.36 7.81 -4.76
C VAL A 45 -19.94 7.97 -4.25
N GLY A 46 -19.72 8.93 -3.35
CA GLY A 46 -18.42 9.11 -2.71
C GLY A 46 -17.99 7.87 -1.94
N LYS A 47 -16.70 7.56 -1.97
CA LYS A 47 -16.12 6.40 -1.30
C LYS A 47 -14.86 6.78 -0.50
N TRP A 48 -14.73 6.18 0.66
CA TRP A 48 -13.57 6.26 1.54
C TRP A 48 -13.23 4.85 2.05
N GLU A 49 -11.95 4.48 2.08
CA GLU A 49 -11.49 3.13 2.48
C GLU A 49 -12.14 2.00 1.66
N ALA A 50 -12.29 2.25 0.37
CA ALA A 50 -12.68 1.22 -0.59
C ALA A 50 -11.47 0.37 -0.98
N ALA A 51 -11.71 -0.92 -1.21
CA ALA A 51 -10.71 -1.77 -1.85
C ALA A 51 -10.62 -1.45 -3.36
N THR A 52 -9.41 -1.50 -3.90
CA THR A 52 -9.15 -1.10 -5.29
C THR A 52 -8.36 -2.15 -6.04
N VAL A 53 -8.67 -2.35 -7.31
CA VAL A 53 -7.84 -3.09 -8.27
C VAL A 53 -7.96 -2.47 -9.66
N VAL A 54 -7.00 -2.77 -10.53
CA VAL A 54 -7.01 -2.41 -11.95
C VAL A 54 -6.90 -3.67 -12.79
N ILE A 55 -7.79 -3.81 -13.77
CA ILE A 55 -7.72 -4.83 -14.80
C ILE A 55 -8.35 -4.30 -16.09
N ASP A 56 -7.82 -4.69 -17.25
CA ASP A 56 -8.29 -4.27 -18.58
C ASP A 56 -8.38 -2.73 -18.70
N GLU A 57 -7.42 -2.02 -18.10
CA GLU A 57 -7.38 -0.55 -18.01
C GLU A 57 -8.61 0.07 -17.33
N LYS A 58 -9.34 -0.70 -16.50
CA LYS A 58 -10.48 -0.22 -15.72
C LYS A 58 -10.16 -0.24 -14.24
N PHE A 59 -10.65 0.77 -13.54
CA PHE A 59 -10.42 0.98 -12.12
C PHE A 59 -11.64 0.57 -11.31
N TYR A 60 -11.48 -0.48 -10.50
CA TYR A 60 -12.52 -1.06 -9.63
C TYR A 60 -12.42 -0.48 -8.23
N LEU A 61 -13.55 -0.05 -7.67
CA LEU A 61 -13.70 0.46 -6.30
C LEU A 61 -14.80 -0.32 -5.59
N LEU A 62 -14.43 -1.12 -4.59
CA LEU A 62 -15.29 -2.10 -3.95
C LEU A 62 -15.57 -1.73 -2.49
N GLY A 63 -16.83 -1.62 -2.08
CA GLY A 63 -17.22 -1.34 -0.70
C GLY A 63 -16.78 0.02 -0.19
N GLY A 64 -16.23 0.05 1.03
CA GLY A 64 -15.77 1.25 1.72
C GLY A 64 -16.88 2.00 2.46
N TYR A 65 -16.57 3.19 2.98
CA TYR A 65 -17.56 4.10 3.54
C TYR A 65 -18.14 5.04 2.49
N THR A 66 -19.41 5.40 2.69
CA THR A 66 -20.11 6.47 1.99
C THR A 66 -20.49 7.60 2.97
N ASP A 67 -21.19 8.62 2.51
CA ASP A 67 -21.62 9.75 3.32
C ASP A 67 -22.26 9.33 4.66
N GLY A 68 -21.92 10.07 5.72
CA GLY A 68 -22.31 9.75 7.09
C GLY A 68 -21.58 8.55 7.67
N VAL A 69 -20.41 8.20 7.11
CA VAL A 69 -19.53 7.10 7.56
C VAL A 69 -20.29 5.77 7.66
N ARG A 70 -21.06 5.46 6.63
CA ARG A 70 -21.82 4.22 6.51
C ARG A 70 -21.09 3.23 5.64
N SER A 71 -20.89 2.00 6.15
CA SER A 71 -20.36 0.90 5.35
C SER A 71 -21.25 0.65 4.14
N SER A 72 -20.64 0.40 2.99
CA SER A 72 -21.34 0.22 1.72
C SER A 72 -21.05 -1.17 1.12
N LYS A 73 -22.05 -1.71 0.44
CA LYS A 73 -21.90 -2.88 -0.44
C LYS A 73 -21.53 -2.47 -1.87
N ARG A 74 -21.77 -1.21 -2.22
CA ARG A 74 -21.70 -0.74 -3.59
C ARG A 74 -20.30 -0.91 -4.16
N SER A 75 -20.26 -1.49 -5.36
CA SER A 75 -19.05 -1.66 -6.16
C SER A 75 -19.21 -0.95 -7.49
N ASP A 76 -18.17 -0.21 -7.90
CA ASP A 76 -18.17 0.59 -9.13
C ASP A 76 -16.90 0.37 -9.93
N ILE A 77 -17.00 0.50 -11.25
CA ILE A 77 -15.88 0.52 -12.19
C ILE A 77 -15.83 1.87 -12.88
N PHE A 78 -14.64 2.44 -12.96
CA PHE A 78 -14.34 3.57 -13.83
C PHE A 78 -13.63 3.09 -15.09
N ASP A 79 -14.14 3.47 -16.28
CA ASP A 79 -13.48 3.27 -17.57
C ASP A 79 -12.86 4.61 -18.03
N PRO A 80 -11.53 4.72 -18.07
CA PRO A 80 -10.85 5.97 -18.47
C PRO A 80 -11.06 6.34 -19.94
N ARG A 81 -11.41 5.38 -20.81
CA ARG A 81 -11.53 5.61 -22.27
C ARG A 81 -12.70 6.51 -22.61
N ASP A 82 -13.82 6.34 -21.94
CA ASP A 82 -15.03 7.16 -22.08
C ASP A 82 -15.35 7.99 -20.86
N ARG A 83 -14.53 7.87 -19.78
CA ARG A 83 -14.67 8.56 -18.50
C ARG A 83 -16.00 8.27 -17.81
N SER A 84 -16.50 7.05 -17.95
CA SER A 84 -17.78 6.63 -17.40
C SER A 84 -17.61 5.79 -16.13
N TRP A 85 -18.64 5.80 -15.29
CA TRP A 85 -18.79 4.92 -14.15
C TRP A 85 -19.89 3.90 -14.41
N GLN A 86 -19.63 2.64 -14.07
CA GLN A 86 -20.58 1.55 -14.11
C GLN A 86 -20.66 0.89 -12.73
N GLN A 87 -21.87 0.71 -12.21
CA GLN A 87 -22.09 -0.16 -11.05
C GLN A 87 -22.03 -1.61 -11.50
N ILE A 88 -21.34 -2.43 -10.70
CA ILE A 88 -21.29 -3.90 -10.84
C ILE A 88 -22.01 -4.54 -9.66
N GLN A 89 -22.02 -5.89 -9.61
CA GLN A 89 -22.62 -6.62 -8.50
C GLN A 89 -22.12 -6.08 -7.15
N ASP A 90 -23.04 -5.78 -6.25
CA ASP A 90 -22.74 -5.35 -4.90
C ASP A 90 -22.06 -6.46 -4.09
N LEU A 91 -21.16 -6.07 -3.18
CA LEU A 91 -20.61 -6.98 -2.17
C LEU A 91 -21.73 -7.69 -1.41
N PRO A 92 -21.55 -8.95 -1.00
CA PRO A 92 -22.55 -9.68 -0.21
C PRO A 92 -22.89 -8.98 1.10
N SER A 93 -21.97 -8.25 1.68
CA SER A 93 -22.18 -7.43 2.88
C SER A 93 -21.45 -6.10 2.79
N ALA A 94 -21.92 -5.09 3.55
CA ALA A 94 -21.28 -3.80 3.62
C ALA A 94 -19.99 -3.89 4.44
N ILE A 95 -18.82 -3.73 3.77
CA ILE A 95 -17.50 -3.95 4.35
C ILE A 95 -16.61 -2.75 4.05
N THR A 96 -15.77 -2.41 5.03
CA THR A 96 -14.74 -1.36 4.94
C THR A 96 -13.39 -1.91 5.37
N HIS A 97 -12.29 -1.18 5.09
CA HIS A 97 -10.92 -1.53 5.51
C HIS A 97 -10.51 -2.95 5.06
N MET A 98 -11.00 -3.38 3.94
CA MET A 98 -10.53 -4.58 3.27
C MET A 98 -9.57 -4.21 2.16
N ASN A 99 -8.62 -5.10 1.89
CA ASN A 99 -7.76 -5.01 0.72
C ASN A 99 -8.24 -5.96 -0.36
N ALA A 100 -7.89 -5.67 -1.61
CA ALA A 100 -8.20 -6.50 -2.76
C ALA A 100 -6.92 -6.85 -3.53
N VAL A 101 -6.88 -8.06 -4.06
CA VAL A 101 -5.82 -8.51 -4.98
C VAL A 101 -6.43 -9.23 -6.17
N LEU A 102 -5.73 -9.16 -7.30
CA LEU A 102 -6.17 -9.74 -8.55
C LEU A 102 -5.44 -11.07 -8.82
N ASP A 103 -6.20 -12.12 -9.09
CA ASP A 103 -5.72 -13.43 -9.54
C ASP A 103 -6.38 -13.77 -10.90
N GLY A 104 -5.70 -13.49 -11.98
CA GLY A 104 -6.25 -13.62 -13.32
C GLY A 104 -7.48 -12.73 -13.50
N ARG A 105 -8.68 -13.31 -13.56
CA ARG A 105 -9.95 -12.59 -13.67
C ARG A 105 -10.80 -12.70 -12.39
N THR A 106 -10.16 -12.97 -11.27
CA THR A 106 -10.82 -13.06 -9.96
C THR A 106 -10.23 -12.04 -9.01
N ILE A 107 -11.07 -11.23 -8.38
CA ILE A 107 -10.66 -10.30 -7.31
C ILE A 107 -10.90 -10.99 -5.97
N TRP A 108 -9.84 -11.13 -5.17
CA TRP A 108 -9.92 -11.65 -3.80
C TRP A 108 -9.96 -10.51 -2.80
N LEU A 109 -10.82 -10.66 -1.78
CA LEU A 109 -11.00 -9.72 -0.68
C LEU A 109 -11.05 -10.51 0.64
N ALA A 110 -10.49 -9.95 1.71
CA ALA A 110 -10.46 -10.65 3.00
C ALA A 110 -10.49 -9.69 4.19
N GLY A 111 -11.17 -10.10 5.26
CA GLY A 111 -11.26 -9.33 6.50
C GLY A 111 -12.00 -8.01 6.35
N GLY A 112 -11.71 -7.05 7.22
CA GLY A 112 -12.34 -5.74 7.25
C GLY A 112 -13.28 -5.55 8.43
N PHE A 113 -14.12 -4.50 8.35
CA PHE A 113 -15.15 -4.19 9.36
C PHE A 113 -16.54 -4.16 8.74
N LYS A 114 -17.53 -4.62 9.51
CA LYS A 114 -18.97 -4.50 9.20
C LYS A 114 -19.68 -3.59 10.20
N ASP A 115 -20.92 -3.20 9.88
CA ASP A 115 -21.84 -2.47 10.76
C ASP A 115 -21.41 -1.02 11.09
N GLY A 116 -20.79 -0.34 10.13
CA GLY A 116 -20.51 1.10 10.19
C GLY A 116 -19.24 1.48 10.94
N TYR A 117 -19.17 2.71 11.43
CA TYR A 117 -17.95 3.34 11.94
C TYR A 117 -17.31 2.59 13.12
N LYS A 118 -18.11 2.07 14.03
CA LYS A 118 -17.64 1.24 15.16
C LYS A 118 -17.95 -0.25 14.98
N GLY A 119 -18.03 -0.68 13.74
CA GLY A 119 -18.33 -2.05 13.39
C GLY A 119 -17.27 -3.06 13.88
N HIS A 120 -17.62 -4.32 13.83
CA HIS A 120 -16.76 -5.40 14.28
C HIS A 120 -15.86 -5.95 13.16
N THR A 121 -14.71 -6.50 13.53
CA THR A 121 -13.80 -7.20 12.62
C THR A 121 -14.43 -8.51 12.13
N ILE A 122 -14.13 -8.89 10.90
CA ILE A 122 -14.71 -10.09 10.27
C ILE A 122 -13.63 -11.07 9.79
N ALA A 123 -14.04 -12.33 9.58
CA ALA A 123 -13.19 -13.37 9.01
C ALA A 123 -13.57 -13.71 7.56
N GLU A 124 -14.52 -12.99 6.99
CA GLU A 124 -15.01 -13.28 5.65
C GLU A 124 -13.94 -13.07 4.59
N VAL A 125 -13.94 -14.01 3.64
CA VAL A 125 -13.13 -13.95 2.42
C VAL A 125 -14.09 -14.09 1.25
N TRP A 126 -13.95 -13.20 0.29
CA TRP A 126 -14.76 -13.19 -0.92
C TRP A 126 -13.88 -13.26 -2.14
N ASN A 127 -14.35 -13.95 -3.17
CA ASN A 127 -13.81 -13.83 -4.51
C ASN A 127 -14.91 -13.32 -5.46
N TYR A 128 -14.53 -12.41 -6.33
CA TYR A 128 -15.39 -11.83 -7.34
C TYR A 128 -14.90 -12.24 -8.72
N ASP A 129 -15.73 -12.98 -9.44
CA ASP A 129 -15.51 -13.37 -10.82
C ASP A 129 -15.94 -12.20 -11.73
N ILE A 130 -14.97 -11.60 -12.40
CA ILE A 130 -15.16 -10.40 -13.24
C ILE A 130 -16.05 -10.71 -14.45
N ASP A 131 -15.88 -11.89 -15.05
CA ASP A 131 -16.61 -12.27 -16.25
C ASP A 131 -18.07 -12.66 -15.98
N GLN A 132 -18.33 -13.18 -14.78
CA GLN A 132 -19.68 -13.57 -14.35
C GLN A 132 -20.39 -12.49 -13.55
N ASP A 133 -19.72 -11.38 -13.20
CA ASP A 133 -20.21 -10.33 -12.29
C ASP A 133 -20.80 -10.94 -11.01
N ARG A 134 -20.04 -11.81 -10.32
CA ARG A 134 -20.56 -12.60 -9.20
C ARG A 134 -19.54 -12.80 -8.08
N TYR A 135 -20.00 -12.61 -6.84
CA TYR A 135 -19.24 -12.97 -5.63
C TYR A 135 -19.50 -14.41 -5.22
N THR A 136 -18.43 -15.07 -4.74
CA THR A 136 -18.46 -16.39 -4.11
C THR A 136 -17.67 -16.32 -2.79
N ALA A 137 -18.16 -17.02 -1.74
CA ALA A 137 -17.45 -17.09 -0.48
C ALA A 137 -16.18 -17.95 -0.61
N GLY A 138 -15.06 -17.41 -0.10
CA GLY A 138 -13.83 -18.16 0.12
C GLY A 138 -13.78 -18.79 1.51
N PRO A 139 -12.70 -19.51 1.85
CA PRO A 139 -12.50 -20.08 3.19
C PRO A 139 -12.25 -18.95 4.19
N LEU A 140 -13.02 -18.93 5.28
CA LEU A 140 -12.87 -17.92 6.33
C LEU A 140 -11.43 -17.82 6.83
N LEU A 141 -10.98 -16.61 7.16
CA LEU A 141 -9.73 -16.40 7.89
C LEU A 141 -9.76 -17.19 9.21
N PRO A 142 -8.60 -17.66 9.72
CA PRO A 142 -8.53 -18.39 11.00
C PRO A 142 -9.04 -17.61 12.21
N ALA A 143 -9.08 -16.27 12.12
CA ALA A 143 -9.69 -15.39 13.10
C ALA A 143 -10.17 -14.10 12.44
N THR A 144 -11.09 -13.36 13.10
CA THR A 144 -11.55 -12.05 12.59
C THR A 144 -10.41 -11.03 12.61
N ARG A 145 -10.31 -10.22 11.55
CA ARG A 145 -9.31 -9.16 11.39
C ARG A 145 -9.91 -7.98 10.64
N GLY A 146 -9.53 -6.76 11.06
CA GLY A 146 -9.85 -5.53 10.33
C GLY A 146 -8.57 -4.76 10.00
N GLY A 147 -8.50 -4.12 8.84
CA GLY A 147 -7.35 -3.30 8.41
C GLY A 147 -6.03 -4.07 8.32
N GLY A 148 -6.08 -5.36 7.99
CA GLY A 148 -4.89 -6.17 7.71
C GLY A 148 -4.50 -6.12 6.23
N GLY A 149 -3.28 -6.53 5.92
CA GLY A 149 -2.76 -6.58 4.55
C GLY A 149 -3.21 -7.84 3.81
N LEU A 150 -3.49 -7.70 2.52
CA LEU A 150 -3.75 -8.80 1.59
C LEU A 150 -2.80 -8.71 0.41
N ALA A 151 -2.15 -9.81 0.05
CA ALA A 151 -1.22 -9.87 -1.08
C ALA A 151 -1.35 -11.22 -1.80
N LEU A 152 -0.96 -11.22 -3.07
CA LEU A 152 -0.91 -12.45 -3.88
C LEU A 152 0.51 -12.61 -4.45
N VAL A 153 1.12 -13.78 -4.24
CA VAL A 153 2.38 -14.17 -4.86
C VAL A 153 2.21 -15.54 -5.53
N GLY A 154 2.35 -15.57 -6.84
CA GLY A 154 2.04 -16.78 -7.62
C GLY A 154 0.58 -17.19 -7.41
N ARG A 155 0.35 -18.34 -6.78
CA ARG A 155 -0.98 -18.86 -6.42
C ARG A 155 -1.21 -18.88 -4.91
N GLU A 156 -0.40 -18.19 -4.13
CA GLU A 156 -0.55 -18.08 -2.69
C GLU A 156 -1.14 -16.73 -2.29
N LEU A 157 -2.30 -16.76 -1.65
CA LEU A 157 -2.97 -15.60 -1.09
C LEU A 157 -2.51 -15.43 0.36
N HIS A 158 -1.89 -14.31 0.66
CA HIS A 158 -1.35 -13.96 1.97
C HIS A 158 -2.24 -12.95 2.68
N TYR A 159 -2.61 -13.22 3.93
CA TYR A 159 -3.27 -12.26 4.82
C TYR A 159 -2.42 -12.04 6.07
N MET A 160 -2.14 -10.80 6.44
CA MET A 160 -1.24 -10.48 7.53
C MET A 160 -1.69 -9.29 8.37
N GLY A 161 -1.32 -9.29 9.66
CA GLY A 161 -1.55 -8.18 10.58
C GLY A 161 -3.02 -7.87 10.83
N GLY A 162 -3.32 -6.58 11.03
CA GLY A 162 -4.64 -6.05 11.28
C GLY A 162 -5.05 -6.09 12.76
N LEU A 163 -6.23 -5.59 13.05
CA LEU A 163 -6.81 -5.51 14.38
C LEU A 163 -7.56 -6.79 14.74
N LYS A 164 -7.44 -7.21 16.00
CA LYS A 164 -8.26 -8.27 16.59
C LYS A 164 -9.69 -7.78 16.88
N ALA A 165 -10.53 -8.68 17.42
CA ALA A 165 -11.93 -8.42 17.68
C ALA A 165 -12.20 -7.28 18.67
N ASP A 166 -11.25 -6.96 19.53
CA ASP A 166 -11.31 -5.84 20.48
C ASP A 166 -11.11 -4.45 19.82
N ARG A 167 -10.72 -4.40 18.54
CA ARG A 167 -10.45 -3.19 17.74
C ARG A 167 -9.29 -2.32 18.23
N ASP A 168 -8.44 -2.82 19.13
CA ASP A 168 -7.30 -2.10 19.68
C ASP A 168 -6.01 -2.92 19.69
N THR A 169 -6.11 -4.23 19.83
CA THR A 169 -4.95 -5.13 19.78
C THR A 169 -4.51 -5.42 18.35
N ASP A 170 -3.30 -4.97 18.02
CA ASP A 170 -2.66 -5.27 16.75
C ASP A 170 -2.22 -6.74 16.68
N ALA A 171 -2.40 -7.36 15.52
CA ALA A 171 -1.99 -8.72 15.25
C ALA A 171 -0.70 -8.78 14.44
N ALA A 172 0.10 -9.81 14.66
CA ALA A 172 1.25 -10.15 13.83
C ALA A 172 1.00 -11.39 12.96
N ASP A 173 -0.17 -12.01 13.10
CA ASP A 173 -0.48 -13.26 12.38
C ASP A 173 -0.26 -13.07 10.87
N HIS A 174 0.30 -14.10 10.25
CA HIS A 174 0.44 -14.19 8.81
C HIS A 174 -0.10 -15.55 8.37
N TRP A 175 -1.11 -15.53 7.52
CA TRP A 175 -1.78 -16.73 7.01
C TRP A 175 -1.67 -16.77 5.49
N VAL A 176 -1.55 -17.98 4.95
CA VAL A 176 -1.41 -18.22 3.52
C VAL A 176 -2.40 -19.27 3.07
N LEU A 177 -3.10 -19.00 1.98
CA LEU A 177 -4.04 -19.89 1.32
C LEU A 177 -3.52 -20.24 -0.08
N ASP A 178 -3.36 -21.52 -0.36
CA ASP A 178 -3.06 -22.01 -1.70
C ASP A 178 -4.33 -22.02 -2.56
N LEU A 179 -4.36 -21.16 -3.56
CA LEU A 179 -5.48 -21.02 -4.49
C LEU A 179 -5.59 -22.19 -5.49
N THR A 180 -4.53 -22.97 -5.69
CA THR A 180 -4.62 -24.21 -6.47
C THR A 180 -5.37 -25.26 -5.66
N ALA A 181 -4.97 -25.48 -4.40
CA ALA A 181 -5.68 -26.38 -3.50
C ALA A 181 -7.14 -25.91 -3.24
N TRP A 182 -7.39 -24.59 -3.24
CA TRP A 182 -8.74 -24.04 -3.17
C TRP A 182 -9.60 -24.49 -4.35
N ALA A 183 -9.09 -24.37 -5.58
CA ALA A 183 -9.80 -24.81 -6.77
C ALA A 183 -10.11 -26.31 -6.77
N GLU A 184 -9.29 -27.11 -6.08
CA GLU A 184 -9.47 -28.55 -5.89
C GLU A 184 -10.37 -28.91 -4.69
N GLY A 185 -10.86 -27.91 -3.92
CA GLY A 185 -11.73 -28.10 -2.77
C GLY A 185 -11.03 -28.61 -1.49
N SER A 186 -9.71 -28.52 -1.41
CA SER A 186 -8.89 -29.04 -0.30
C SER A 186 -8.16 -27.96 0.51
N ALA A 187 -8.32 -26.67 0.17
CA ALA A 187 -7.55 -25.58 0.76
C ALA A 187 -7.95 -25.22 2.20
N HIS A 188 -6.95 -24.91 2.99
CA HIS A 188 -7.08 -24.28 4.30
C HIS A 188 -5.94 -23.28 4.52
N TRP A 189 -6.18 -22.29 5.38
CA TRP A 189 -5.16 -21.33 5.76
C TRP A 189 -4.05 -22.00 6.57
N ARG A 190 -2.81 -21.84 6.15
CA ARG A 190 -1.62 -22.22 6.93
C ARG A 190 -0.95 -21.00 7.53
N LYS A 191 -0.21 -21.17 8.62
CA LYS A 191 0.62 -20.10 9.18
C LYS A 191 1.90 -19.96 8.38
N ALA A 192 2.36 -18.71 8.27
CA ALA A 192 3.69 -18.32 7.80
C ALA A 192 4.40 -17.49 8.88
N ALA A 193 5.64 -17.10 8.65
CA ALA A 193 6.42 -16.26 9.57
C ALA A 193 5.62 -14.99 9.92
N PRO A 194 5.37 -14.71 11.20
CA PRO A 194 4.58 -13.57 11.63
C PRO A 194 5.29 -12.25 11.30
N MET A 195 4.52 -11.17 11.16
CA MET A 195 5.06 -9.83 10.98
C MET A 195 6.00 -9.46 12.15
N PRO A 196 7.16 -8.83 11.89
CA PRO A 196 8.10 -8.44 12.94
C PRO A 196 7.54 -7.39 13.91
N ALA A 197 6.62 -6.56 13.43
CA ALA A 197 5.92 -5.54 14.21
C ALA A 197 4.41 -5.62 13.91
N PRO A 198 3.59 -6.05 14.91
CA PRO A 198 2.14 -6.03 14.78
C PRO A 198 1.63 -4.64 14.47
N ARG A 199 0.71 -4.50 13.50
CA ARG A 199 0.08 -3.23 13.15
C ARG A 199 -1.13 -3.41 12.24
N ASN A 200 -1.85 -2.33 12.03
CA ASN A 200 -3.05 -2.28 11.20
C ASN A 200 -3.00 -1.09 10.23
N GLN A 201 -3.93 -1.00 9.29
CA GLN A 201 -4.07 0.10 8.32
C GLN A 201 -2.77 0.41 7.57
N PHE A 202 -2.01 -0.62 7.25
CA PHE A 202 -0.80 -0.53 6.44
C PHE A 202 -1.11 -0.95 5.00
N SER A 203 -0.42 -0.34 4.07
CA SER A 203 -0.54 -0.71 2.65
C SER A 203 0.24 -1.98 2.35
N THR A 204 -0.28 -2.81 1.44
CA THR A 204 0.43 -4.00 0.93
C THR A 204 0.49 -3.99 -0.58
N VAL A 205 1.67 -4.30 -1.12
CA VAL A 205 1.85 -4.54 -2.56
C VAL A 205 2.80 -5.72 -2.77
N THR A 206 2.65 -6.39 -3.90
CA THR A 206 3.59 -7.40 -4.38
C THR A 206 4.47 -6.81 -5.46
N LEU A 207 5.79 -6.89 -5.28
CA LEU A 207 6.77 -6.43 -6.27
C LEU A 207 7.92 -7.45 -6.36
N ASN A 208 8.20 -7.95 -7.58
CA ASN A 208 9.24 -8.94 -7.85
C ASN A 208 9.15 -10.21 -6.98
N GLY A 209 7.94 -10.68 -6.69
CA GLY A 209 7.69 -11.86 -5.86
C GLY A 209 7.84 -11.64 -4.35
N LEU A 210 8.13 -10.42 -3.91
CA LEU A 210 8.20 -10.01 -2.50
C LEU A 210 6.94 -9.23 -2.10
N ILE A 211 6.53 -9.35 -0.85
CA ILE A 211 5.41 -8.60 -0.29
C ILE A 211 5.95 -7.46 0.57
N TYR A 212 5.54 -6.24 0.27
CA TYR A 212 5.88 -5.04 1.02
C TYR A 212 4.70 -4.67 1.93
N ALA A 213 4.93 -4.61 3.24
CA ALA A 213 4.01 -4.07 4.24
C ALA A 213 4.50 -2.66 4.63
N ILE A 214 3.77 -1.62 4.23
CA ILE A 214 4.25 -0.24 4.18
C ILE A 214 3.45 0.61 5.16
N GLY A 215 4.14 1.28 6.08
CA GLY A 215 3.51 2.15 7.07
C GLY A 215 2.57 1.39 8.01
N GLY A 216 1.39 1.95 8.23
CA GLY A 216 0.37 1.47 9.13
C GLY A 216 0.39 2.18 10.47
N GLN A 217 -0.49 1.77 11.35
CA GLN A 217 -0.63 2.36 12.68
C GLN A 217 -0.63 1.30 13.78
N LEU A 218 -0.31 1.73 14.99
CA LEU A 218 -0.54 1.01 16.23
C LEU A 218 -1.81 1.55 16.88
N HIS A 219 -2.57 0.66 17.49
CA HIS A 219 -3.86 0.96 18.12
C HIS A 219 -4.83 1.64 17.13
N HIS A 220 -6.11 1.50 17.31
CA HIS A 220 -7.08 2.09 16.38
C HIS A 220 -8.02 3.05 17.11
N ASP A 221 -8.67 2.57 18.16
CA ASP A 221 -9.71 3.32 18.88
C ASP A 221 -9.17 4.06 20.12
N SER A 222 -7.91 3.83 20.54
CA SER A 222 -7.33 4.43 21.73
C SER A 222 -6.26 5.50 21.43
N MET A 223 -5.01 5.11 21.24
CA MET A 223 -3.88 6.01 21.00
C MET A 223 -3.24 5.70 19.65
N GLN A 224 -3.86 6.17 18.59
CA GLN A 224 -3.37 6.00 17.23
C GLN A 224 -1.94 6.55 17.09
N LEU A 225 -1.04 5.75 16.53
CA LEU A 225 0.34 6.12 16.26
C LEU A 225 0.78 5.54 14.92
N ASP A 226 0.96 6.40 13.93
CA ASP A 226 1.37 5.98 12.60
C ASP A 226 2.87 5.67 12.53
N GLN A 227 3.21 4.63 11.76
CA GLN A 227 4.55 4.06 11.66
C GLN A 227 5.18 4.39 10.30
N PRO A 228 6.47 4.77 10.25
CA PRO A 228 7.20 4.92 8.98
C PRO A 228 7.72 3.59 8.45
N ARG A 229 7.56 2.53 9.21
CA ARG A 229 8.16 1.21 8.99
C ARG A 229 7.72 0.58 7.68
N VAL A 230 8.67 -0.06 6.99
CA VAL A 230 8.43 -0.94 5.85
C VAL A 230 9.05 -2.29 6.16
N ASP A 231 8.26 -3.36 6.09
CA ASP A 231 8.73 -4.73 6.21
C ASP A 231 8.51 -5.45 4.88
N ILE A 232 9.48 -6.27 4.48
CA ILE A 232 9.47 -7.01 3.22
C ILE A 232 9.47 -8.49 3.54
N TYR A 233 8.46 -9.21 3.08
CA TYR A 233 8.36 -10.65 3.22
C TYR A 233 8.80 -11.36 1.95
N ASP A 234 9.66 -12.35 2.10
CA ASP A 234 10.08 -13.26 1.04
C ASP A 234 9.40 -14.63 1.23
N PRO A 235 8.44 -14.99 0.37
CA PRO A 235 7.76 -16.29 0.45
C PRO A 235 8.67 -17.49 0.23
N MET A 236 9.77 -17.32 -0.48
CA MET A 236 10.73 -18.43 -0.77
C MET A 236 11.49 -18.85 0.47
N SER A 237 11.79 -17.91 1.36
CA SER A 237 12.55 -18.16 2.61
C SER A 237 11.66 -18.15 3.85
N ASP A 238 10.35 -17.86 3.71
CA ASP A 238 9.40 -17.64 4.81
C ASP A 238 9.97 -16.69 5.87
N SER A 239 10.48 -15.53 5.44
CA SER A 239 11.16 -14.61 6.35
C SER A 239 10.89 -13.14 6.00
N TRP A 240 11.02 -12.28 7.03
CA TRP A 240 10.88 -10.83 6.93
C TRP A 240 12.22 -10.13 7.00
N SER A 241 12.35 -9.05 6.25
CA SER A 241 13.46 -8.10 6.32
C SER A 241 12.93 -6.66 6.38
N SER A 242 13.76 -5.72 6.83
CA SER A 242 13.40 -4.29 6.81
C SER A 242 13.62 -3.69 5.43
N GLY A 243 12.66 -2.91 4.95
CA GLY A 243 12.76 -2.08 3.76
C GLY A 243 13.10 -0.62 4.07
N PRO A 244 13.21 0.24 3.02
CA PRO A 244 13.38 1.68 3.20
C PRO A 244 12.17 2.29 3.91
N GLU A 245 12.37 2.94 5.06
CA GLU A 245 11.30 3.58 5.80
C GLU A 245 10.72 4.78 5.06
N LEU A 246 9.42 5.04 5.29
CA LEU A 246 8.75 6.26 4.86
C LEU A 246 9.36 7.49 5.55
N PRO A 247 9.29 8.69 4.94
CA PRO A 247 9.84 9.92 5.55
C PRO A 247 9.21 10.29 6.90
N LYS A 248 7.99 9.82 7.16
CA LYS A 248 7.21 10.02 8.39
C LYS A 248 6.26 8.84 8.61
N GLY A 249 5.71 8.71 9.82
CA GLY A 249 4.64 7.75 10.09
C GLY A 249 3.46 7.97 9.15
N HIS A 250 2.85 6.89 8.62
CA HIS A 250 1.84 6.99 7.57
C HIS A 250 0.90 5.80 7.58
N SER A 251 -0.40 6.05 7.47
CA SER A 251 -1.43 5.02 7.38
C SER A 251 -2.60 5.47 6.49
N HIS A 252 -3.60 4.62 6.33
CA HIS A 252 -4.82 4.91 5.57
C HIS A 252 -4.54 5.36 4.12
N ALA A 253 -3.67 4.61 3.43
CA ALA A 253 -3.35 4.82 2.02
C ALA A 253 -3.51 3.53 1.18
N GLU A 254 -4.18 2.51 1.71
CA GLU A 254 -4.25 1.17 1.10
C GLU A 254 -4.81 1.24 -0.32
N GLY A 255 -5.93 1.95 -0.53
CA GLY A 255 -6.54 2.15 -1.86
C GLY A 255 -5.75 3.06 -2.79
N GLY A 256 -4.76 3.79 -2.26
CA GLY A 256 -3.86 4.68 -2.99
C GLY A 256 -2.43 4.11 -3.15
N THR A 257 -2.19 2.86 -2.74
CA THR A 257 -0.86 2.24 -2.84
C THR A 257 -0.87 1.16 -3.92
N PHE A 258 0.00 1.29 -4.91
CA PHE A 258 0.07 0.38 -6.06
C PHE A 258 1.47 0.32 -6.65
N VAL A 259 1.71 -0.68 -7.50
CA VAL A 259 2.95 -0.81 -8.28
C VAL A 259 2.72 -0.36 -9.72
N HIS A 260 3.60 0.47 -10.23
CA HIS A 260 3.64 0.87 -11.63
C HIS A 260 5.09 0.93 -12.12
N GLU A 261 5.39 0.26 -13.23
CA GLU A 261 6.75 0.20 -13.85
C GLU A 261 7.88 -0.11 -12.86
N GLY A 262 7.64 -1.09 -11.95
CA GLY A 262 8.63 -1.52 -10.96
C GLY A 262 8.87 -0.55 -9.81
N ARG A 263 8.07 0.50 -9.68
CA ARG A 263 8.07 1.46 -8.58
C ARG A 263 6.83 1.28 -7.71
N ILE A 264 6.93 1.56 -6.42
CA ILE A 264 5.77 1.58 -5.51
C ILE A 264 5.34 3.03 -5.33
N TYR A 265 4.07 3.31 -5.60
CA TYR A 265 3.42 4.60 -5.36
C TYR A 265 2.56 4.51 -4.10
N LEU A 266 2.55 5.58 -3.30
CA LEU A 266 1.68 5.76 -2.15
C LEU A 266 1.10 7.17 -2.20
N VAL A 267 -0.24 7.26 -2.27
CA VAL A 267 -0.97 8.49 -2.58
C VAL A 267 -1.92 8.86 -1.44
N GLY A 268 -1.77 10.06 -0.88
CA GLY A 268 -2.59 10.54 0.23
C GLY A 268 -2.37 9.73 1.51
N GLY A 269 -3.41 9.56 2.33
CA GLY A 269 -3.35 8.93 3.64
C GLY A 269 -3.31 9.94 4.77
N HIS A 270 -2.83 9.54 5.95
CA HIS A 270 -2.63 10.47 7.05
C HIS A 270 -1.45 10.12 7.96
N THR A 271 -1.07 11.06 8.81
CA THR A 271 -0.01 10.94 9.80
C THR A 271 -0.54 11.32 11.18
N THR A 272 -0.31 10.46 12.16
CA THR A 272 -0.52 10.73 13.59
C THR A 272 0.78 10.46 14.32
N PRO A 273 1.60 11.49 14.61
CA PRO A 273 2.85 11.31 15.33
C PRO A 273 2.63 11.06 16.82
N ALA A 274 3.64 10.50 17.51
CA ALA A 274 3.58 10.26 18.95
C ALA A 274 3.24 11.55 19.73
N GLY A 275 2.13 11.53 20.48
CA GLY A 275 1.65 12.68 21.26
C GLY A 275 1.22 13.88 20.43
N GLY A 276 1.11 13.74 19.11
CA GLY A 276 0.72 14.80 18.19
C GLY A 276 -0.71 14.69 17.70
N THR A 277 -1.07 15.58 16.80
CA THR A 277 -2.39 15.64 16.17
C THR A 277 -2.35 14.99 14.78
N LYS A 278 -3.40 14.25 14.45
CA LYS A 278 -3.58 13.68 13.11
C LYS A 278 -3.63 14.77 12.03
N SER A 279 -2.89 14.59 10.98
CA SER A 279 -2.93 15.40 9.75
C SER A 279 -3.22 14.53 8.55
N ILE A 280 -4.08 15.02 7.66
CA ILE A 280 -4.37 14.36 6.38
C ILE A 280 -3.29 14.78 5.37
N ASP A 281 -2.77 13.83 4.60
CA ASP A 281 -1.67 14.06 3.68
C ASP A 281 -2.14 14.32 2.24
N ALA A 282 -1.39 15.17 1.54
CA ALA A 282 -1.55 15.39 0.11
C ALA A 282 -0.39 14.80 -0.70
N ASP A 283 0.61 14.22 -0.04
CA ASP A 283 1.82 13.76 -0.69
C ASP A 283 1.55 12.58 -1.64
N ILE A 284 2.26 12.57 -2.76
CA ILE A 284 2.43 11.43 -3.65
C ILE A 284 3.87 10.97 -3.45
N LEU A 285 4.01 9.82 -2.80
CA LEU A 285 5.30 9.20 -2.50
C LEU A 285 5.61 8.10 -3.51
N VAL A 286 6.88 7.99 -3.89
CA VAL A 286 7.38 6.92 -4.76
C VAL A 286 8.61 6.28 -4.15
N LEU A 287 8.64 4.95 -4.17
CA LEU A 287 9.83 4.14 -3.91
C LEU A 287 10.34 3.56 -5.24
N PRO A 288 11.44 4.09 -5.81
CA PRO A 288 12.06 3.52 -6.99
C PRO A 288 12.86 2.25 -6.64
N PRO A 289 13.17 1.38 -7.63
CA PRO A 289 14.01 0.21 -7.41
C PRO A 289 15.36 0.56 -6.78
N GLY A 290 15.68 -0.08 -5.63
CA GLY A 290 16.94 0.14 -4.91
C GLY A 290 17.14 1.53 -4.33
N GLY A 291 16.10 2.40 -4.34
CA GLY A 291 16.16 3.76 -3.84
C GLY A 291 15.52 3.94 -2.46
N SER A 292 15.17 5.19 -2.17
CA SER A 292 14.44 5.60 -0.97
C SER A 292 13.16 6.31 -1.38
N TRP A 293 12.19 6.40 -0.46
CA TRP A 293 10.96 7.14 -0.67
C TRP A 293 11.22 8.62 -0.95
N ALA A 294 10.55 9.14 -1.95
CA ALA A 294 10.60 10.55 -2.31
C ALA A 294 9.19 11.09 -2.59
N VAL A 295 8.94 12.35 -2.25
CA VAL A 295 7.73 13.08 -2.66
C VAL A 295 7.93 13.52 -4.11
N VAL A 296 7.09 13.01 -5.02
CA VAL A 296 7.15 13.33 -6.46
C VAL A 296 6.07 14.32 -6.90
N GLY A 297 5.08 14.57 -6.05
CA GLY A 297 4.00 15.52 -6.32
C GLY A 297 3.03 15.63 -5.16
N THR A 298 1.98 16.41 -5.35
CA THR A 298 0.91 16.58 -4.36
C THR A 298 -0.47 16.50 -5.00
N LEU A 299 -1.44 15.99 -4.22
CA LEU A 299 -2.85 15.99 -4.57
C LEU A 299 -3.42 17.41 -4.62
N PRO A 300 -4.54 17.66 -5.33
CA PRO A 300 -5.25 18.94 -5.31
C PRO A 300 -5.73 19.36 -3.92
N MET A 301 -5.92 18.39 -3.04
CA MET A 301 -6.29 18.58 -1.64
C MET A 301 -5.84 17.37 -0.80
N PRO A 302 -5.60 17.53 0.51
CA PRO A 302 -5.29 16.39 1.39
C PRO A 302 -6.45 15.38 1.43
N LEU A 303 -6.14 14.08 1.31
CA LEU A 303 -7.11 12.99 1.29
C LEU A 303 -6.62 11.77 2.10
N SER A 304 -7.39 11.36 3.09
CA SER A 304 -7.22 10.08 3.77
C SER A 304 -7.88 8.98 2.95
N SER A 305 -7.21 7.86 2.77
CA SER A 305 -7.66 6.67 2.03
C SER A 305 -8.32 6.98 0.67
N PRO A 306 -7.70 7.78 -0.19
CA PRO A 306 -8.19 7.92 -1.57
C PRO A 306 -7.98 6.60 -2.31
N ALA A 307 -8.78 6.36 -3.33
CA ALA A 307 -8.48 5.38 -4.37
C ALA A 307 -7.55 6.03 -5.40
N ALA A 308 -6.42 5.42 -5.72
CA ALA A 308 -5.51 5.95 -6.74
C ALA A 308 -4.86 4.83 -7.57
N THR A 309 -4.57 5.16 -8.82
CA THR A 309 -3.88 4.25 -9.75
C THR A 309 -3.35 4.97 -10.98
N ILE A 310 -2.39 4.36 -11.67
CA ILE A 310 -1.92 4.82 -12.99
C ILE A 310 -2.47 3.88 -14.07
N ILE A 311 -3.15 4.48 -15.07
CA ILE A 311 -3.65 3.79 -16.26
C ILE A 311 -3.24 4.61 -17.49
N ALA A 312 -2.62 3.96 -18.47
CA ALA A 312 -2.17 4.57 -19.72
C ALA A 312 -1.36 5.87 -19.50
N GLY A 313 -0.42 5.85 -18.54
CA GLY A 313 0.47 6.97 -18.22
C GLY A 313 -0.21 8.14 -17.49
N LYS A 314 -1.42 7.97 -16.99
CA LYS A 314 -2.16 8.98 -16.22
C LYS A 314 -2.47 8.47 -14.81
N LEU A 315 -2.21 9.33 -13.82
CA LEU A 315 -2.58 9.11 -12.43
C LEU A 315 -4.03 9.57 -12.22
N TYR A 316 -4.88 8.64 -11.83
CA TYR A 316 -6.27 8.87 -11.43
C TYR A 316 -6.38 8.80 -9.92
N VAL A 317 -7.11 9.76 -9.32
CA VAL A 317 -7.40 9.80 -7.88
C VAL A 317 -8.88 10.04 -7.68
N ALA A 318 -9.53 9.22 -6.86
CA ALA A 318 -10.96 9.28 -6.63
C ALA A 318 -11.32 9.09 -5.16
N GLY A 319 -12.31 9.82 -4.67
CA GLY A 319 -12.84 9.65 -3.31
C GLY A 319 -11.89 10.08 -2.20
N GLY A 320 -11.87 9.31 -1.12
CA GLY A 320 -11.15 9.62 0.11
C GLY A 320 -11.95 10.52 1.06
N SER A 321 -11.32 10.92 2.16
CA SER A 321 -11.93 11.82 3.15
C SER A 321 -10.98 12.97 3.50
N VAL A 322 -11.54 14.19 3.68
CA VAL A 322 -10.76 15.39 4.03
C VAL A 322 -10.55 15.58 5.53
N ASN A 323 -11.31 14.86 6.37
CA ASN A 323 -11.23 15.01 7.84
C ASN A 323 -11.57 13.72 8.60
N GLY A 324 -11.52 12.55 7.94
CA GLY A 324 -11.90 11.28 8.53
C GLY A 324 -13.41 11.05 8.67
N GLY A 325 -14.24 11.81 7.91
CA GLY A 325 -15.71 11.69 7.97
C GLY A 325 -16.43 12.33 6.79
N SER A 326 -15.85 13.36 6.18
CA SER A 326 -16.39 14.00 4.97
C SER A 326 -15.90 13.26 3.73
N VAL A 327 -16.69 12.29 3.31
CA VAL A 327 -16.38 11.43 2.15
C VAL A 327 -16.51 12.23 0.86
N GLN A 328 -15.53 12.08 -0.03
CA GLN A 328 -15.50 12.77 -1.31
C GLN A 328 -16.03 11.90 -2.44
N ALA A 329 -16.78 12.51 -3.37
CA ALA A 329 -17.13 11.91 -4.66
C ALA A 329 -16.26 12.44 -5.81
N ARG A 330 -15.37 13.39 -5.52
CA ARG A 330 -14.51 14.03 -6.52
C ARG A 330 -13.50 13.06 -7.11
N MET A 331 -13.17 13.30 -8.36
CA MET A 331 -12.17 12.53 -9.10
C MET A 331 -11.27 13.48 -9.88
N TRP A 332 -9.98 13.17 -9.91
CA TRP A 332 -8.97 13.95 -10.62
C TRP A 332 -8.08 13.06 -11.46
N VAL A 333 -7.49 13.67 -12.50
CA VAL A 333 -6.49 13.03 -13.34
C VAL A 333 -5.34 14.00 -13.63
N THR A 334 -4.12 13.47 -13.68
CA THR A 334 -2.92 14.17 -14.14
C THR A 334 -2.02 13.21 -14.93
N ASN A 335 -0.96 13.67 -15.55
CA ASN A 335 0.08 12.78 -16.04
C ASN A 335 0.76 12.09 -14.86
N ALA A 336 1.13 10.82 -15.04
CA ALA A 336 1.87 10.10 -14.00
C ALA A 336 3.16 10.86 -13.67
N PRO A 337 3.46 11.12 -12.39
CA PRO A 337 4.75 11.68 -12.01
C PRO A 337 5.87 10.65 -12.19
N ASP A 338 7.07 11.10 -12.57
CA ASP A 338 8.26 10.29 -12.79
C ASP A 338 8.90 9.78 -11.50
#